data_6ca4dac86381976a8e1f0b6738411335
#
_entry.id   6ca4dac86381976a8e1f0b6738411335
#
_cell.length_a   1.000
_cell.length_b   1.000
_cell.length_c   1.000
_cell.angle_alpha   90.00
_cell.angle_beta   90.00
_cell.angle_gamma   90.00
#
_symmetry.space_group_name_H-M   'P 1'
#
loop_
_entity.id
_entity.type
_entity.pdbx_description
1 polymer ?
#
loop_
_entity_poly.entity_id
_entity_poly.type
_entity_poly.pdbx_seq_one_letter_code
_entity_poly.pdbx_strand_id
1 'polypeptide(L)'
;MSGSGSGSGSGSCIVSGARTRTKTKSVKRAFPLPRQSSLFQPPVLNPFIYRIELSVADKLKIALASVTLVPLRLLCIFVISLVAWPFAFLGRICCPVCVNQEPAPNWKRSVSRVILKSLGRALYFCVGFMRIKVKGERAMATEAPILVVAPHSSYFDAVVNIVAEIPSIVSRSENANIPLFGLLLQYVQPVLVSRTETDSRKKTIEEITKRAKSRGKWPQLMIFPEGTCTNRSCLITFKSGAFIPGVPVQPVLIRYPNRLDTVTWTWQGHSAAMLMFLTLCQPCTKVEIEFLPVYVPTEEEKCDPFLYGNRVRSAMAIELDVPITDHTFEDCRLMISAGELTLPMEAGLVEFTKISKKLNLKWDNVRKQLDSFAAIAGKTKGGRIGIEEFAKHLKLPISPPLREVFALFDRNGDGTIDFREYVIGLVVLCSPANTEETIQFAFKLFDIDEDGNITEDEFTALLRSALGVHDLDVSKLFREIDVSASGKISYDVFREFALKHPEYAKLFTTYLELQRYKALQTKDENDHLGKSTKVHPVTCDDSLSSSEKKDD
;
A
#
# COMPACT_ATOMS: atom_id res chain seq x y z
N MET A 1 -17.82 -44.10 43.86
CA MET A 1 -16.93 -45.20 43.54
C MET A 1 -15.73 -44.56 42.87
N SER A 2 -14.71 -44.22 43.62
CA SER A 2 -13.52 -45.00 44.03
C SER A 2 -12.66 -45.36 42.78
N GLY A 3 -11.46 -44.95 42.65
CA GLY A 3 -10.29 -44.86 43.46
C GLY A 3 -9.17 -44.23 42.62
N SER A 4 -8.35 -43.36 43.12
CA SER A 4 -7.14 -43.56 43.93
C SER A 4 -6.07 -44.43 43.30
N GLY A 5 -4.92 -43.81 43.06
CA GLY A 5 -3.69 -44.44 42.70
C GLY A 5 -2.51 -43.48 42.70
N SER A 6 -1.91 -43.40 43.87
CA SER A 6 -0.65 -42.75 44.21
C SER A 6 0.58 -43.51 43.73
N GLY A 7 1.68 -42.83 43.49
CA GLY A 7 3.00 -43.42 43.28
C GLY A 7 4.13 -42.41 43.32
N SER A 8 4.70 -42.26 44.46
CA SER A 8 6.01 -41.75 44.89
C SER A 8 7.17 -42.29 43.98
N GLY A 9 8.24 -41.52 43.76
CA GLY A 9 9.31 -41.38 44.61
C GLY A 9 10.64 -40.91 43.99
N SER A 10 11.46 -40.32 44.83
CA SER A 10 12.92 -40.14 44.84
C SER A 10 13.53 -39.30 43.76
N GLY A 11 14.14 -38.16 43.96
CA GLY A 11 15.17 -37.83 44.96
C GLY A 11 16.56 -38.06 44.41
N SER A 12 17.18 -36.98 43.85
CA SER A 12 18.64 -36.94 43.76
C SER A 12 19.12 -35.48 43.68
N CYS A 13 19.76 -35.08 44.75
CA CYS A 13 20.52 -33.86 44.87
C CYS A 13 21.77 -33.88 43.98
N ILE A 14 22.02 -32.84 43.22
CA ILE A 14 23.36 -32.53 42.70
C ILE A 14 23.68 -31.06 42.95
N VAL A 15 24.76 -30.89 43.60
CA VAL A 15 25.56 -29.82 44.11
C VAL A 15 25.67 -28.60 43.17
N SER A 16 25.48 -27.43 43.76
CA SER A 16 25.75 -26.09 43.23
C SER A 16 27.27 -25.85 43.01
N GLY A 17 27.63 -25.55 41.77
CA GLY A 17 28.88 -24.89 41.42
C GLY A 17 28.62 -23.45 41.04
N ALA A 18 28.89 -22.54 41.95
CA ALA A 18 28.83 -21.08 41.67
C ALA A 18 29.98 -20.70 40.73
N ARG A 19 29.65 -20.45 39.45
CA ARG A 19 30.53 -19.73 38.52
C ARG A 19 30.10 -18.27 38.48
N THR A 20 30.91 -17.42 39.07
CA THR A 20 30.85 -15.96 38.93
C THR A 20 30.90 -15.59 37.45
N ARG A 21 29.77 -15.23 36.91
CA ARG A 21 29.66 -14.73 35.53
C ARG A 21 29.87 -13.23 35.55
N THR A 22 31.09 -12.81 35.21
CA THR A 22 31.39 -11.43 34.86
C THR A 22 30.42 -10.98 33.76
N LYS A 23 29.61 -9.98 34.08
CA LYS A 23 28.75 -9.29 33.11
C LYS A 23 29.61 -8.50 32.14
N THR A 24 29.99 -9.12 31.03
CA THR A 24 30.41 -8.38 29.83
C THR A 24 29.20 -7.61 29.33
N LYS A 25 29.27 -6.29 29.37
CA LYS A 25 28.33 -5.40 28.70
C LYS A 25 28.35 -5.77 27.21
N SER A 26 27.27 -6.44 26.74
CA SER A 26 27.08 -6.64 25.30
C SER A 26 26.89 -5.27 24.66
N VAL A 27 27.93 -4.84 23.94
CA VAL A 27 27.80 -3.75 22.97
C VAL A 27 26.67 -4.15 22.02
N LYS A 28 25.59 -3.38 22.02
CA LYS A 28 24.49 -3.56 21.09
C LYS A 28 25.08 -3.51 19.69
N ARG A 29 25.12 -4.64 19.01
CA ARG A 29 25.38 -4.72 17.57
C ARG A 29 24.37 -3.82 16.86
N ALA A 30 24.82 -2.68 16.35
CA ALA A 30 24.12 -1.96 15.33
C ALA A 30 24.31 -2.75 14.03
N PHE A 31 23.23 -3.46 13.63
CA PHE A 31 23.07 -4.25 12.41
C PHE A 31 23.55 -5.72 12.42
N PRO A 32 22.66 -6.63 11.98
CA PRO A 32 21.80 -6.50 10.81
C PRO A 32 20.36 -6.18 11.19
N LEU A 33 19.70 -5.35 10.37
CA LEU A 33 18.25 -5.21 10.41
C LEU A 33 17.62 -6.62 10.36
N PRO A 34 16.71 -6.95 11.27
CA PRO A 34 16.14 -8.29 11.28
C PRO A 34 15.58 -8.60 9.87
N ARG A 35 16.04 -9.68 9.27
CA ARG A 35 15.40 -10.28 8.10
C ARG A 35 13.96 -10.56 8.51
N GLN A 36 13.06 -9.65 8.18
CA GLN A 36 11.65 -9.85 8.47
C GLN A 36 11.09 -10.83 7.44
N SER A 37 11.04 -12.11 7.81
CA SER A 37 10.28 -13.14 7.10
C SER A 37 8.81 -12.75 6.84
N SER A 38 8.29 -11.75 7.57
CA SER A 38 6.94 -11.20 7.36
C SER A 38 6.80 -10.33 6.10
N LEU A 39 7.86 -10.07 5.33
CA LEU A 39 7.80 -9.36 4.04
C LEU A 39 7.66 -10.33 2.86
N PHE A 40 7.88 -11.63 3.07
CA PHE A 40 7.61 -12.67 2.09
C PHE A 40 6.17 -13.18 2.30
N GLN A 41 5.20 -12.43 1.81
CA GLN A 41 3.91 -13.03 1.53
C GLN A 41 4.00 -13.75 0.18
N PRO A 42 3.31 -14.92 0.02
CA PRO A 42 3.23 -15.56 -1.28
C PRO A 42 2.76 -14.53 -2.31
N PRO A 43 3.19 -14.61 -3.58
CA PRO A 43 2.86 -13.63 -4.60
C PRO A 43 1.33 -13.58 -4.72
N VAL A 44 0.74 -12.57 -4.12
CA VAL A 44 -0.69 -12.32 -4.27
C VAL A 44 -0.89 -11.88 -5.71
N LEU A 45 -1.75 -12.58 -6.43
CA LEU A 45 -2.15 -12.20 -7.78
C LEU A 45 -2.56 -10.72 -7.75
N ASN A 46 -2.00 -9.93 -8.67
CA ASN A 46 -2.28 -8.50 -8.74
C ASN A 46 -3.80 -8.25 -8.90
N PRO A 47 -4.48 -7.62 -7.92
CA PRO A 47 -5.93 -7.43 -7.94
C PRO A 47 -6.39 -6.39 -8.98
N PHE A 48 -5.47 -5.64 -9.57
CA PHE A 48 -5.77 -4.51 -10.47
C PHE A 48 -5.60 -4.84 -11.94
N ILE A 49 -5.32 -6.10 -12.27
CA ILE A 49 -5.16 -6.57 -13.65
C ILE A 49 -6.22 -7.62 -13.94
N TYR A 50 -6.89 -7.46 -15.08
CA TYR A 50 -7.78 -8.48 -15.62
C TYR A 50 -7.75 -8.46 -17.15
N ARG A 51 -7.45 -9.58 -17.76
CA ARG A 51 -7.47 -9.75 -19.21
C ARG A 51 -8.42 -10.88 -19.58
N ILE A 52 -9.27 -10.62 -20.56
CA ILE A 52 -10.25 -11.63 -21.05
C ILE A 52 -9.55 -12.47 -22.10
N GLU A 53 -9.52 -13.78 -21.87
CA GLU A 53 -9.08 -14.74 -22.85
C GLU A 53 -10.27 -15.27 -23.63
N LEU A 54 -10.30 -15.00 -24.94
CA LEU A 54 -11.37 -15.39 -25.84
C LEU A 54 -10.96 -16.63 -26.63
N SER A 55 -11.69 -17.74 -26.46
CA SER A 55 -11.57 -18.91 -27.32
C SER A 55 -12.07 -18.63 -28.74
N VAL A 56 -11.71 -19.45 -29.71
CA VAL A 56 -12.21 -19.32 -31.09
C VAL A 56 -13.73 -19.38 -31.13
N ALA A 57 -14.34 -20.28 -30.34
CA ALA A 57 -15.80 -20.38 -30.22
C ALA A 57 -16.43 -19.11 -29.63
N ASP A 58 -15.76 -18.46 -28.67
CA ASP A 58 -16.26 -17.20 -28.09
C ASP A 58 -16.19 -16.06 -29.11
N LYS A 59 -15.10 -15.97 -29.88
CA LYS A 59 -14.96 -14.99 -30.98
C LYS A 59 -16.08 -15.16 -32.04
N LEU A 60 -16.39 -16.39 -32.43
CA LEU A 60 -17.47 -16.65 -33.40
C LEU A 60 -18.84 -16.26 -32.83
N LYS A 61 -19.14 -16.59 -31.56
CA LYS A 61 -20.38 -16.18 -30.89
C LYS A 61 -20.49 -14.64 -30.80
N ILE A 62 -19.41 -13.95 -30.45
CA ILE A 62 -19.35 -12.49 -30.39
C ILE A 62 -19.60 -11.91 -31.77
N ALA A 63 -18.97 -12.44 -32.83
CA ALA A 63 -19.19 -11.98 -34.21
C ALA A 63 -20.67 -12.13 -34.63
N LEU A 64 -21.29 -13.26 -34.33
CA LEU A 64 -22.72 -13.46 -34.62
C LEU A 64 -23.60 -12.52 -33.80
N ALA A 65 -23.35 -12.37 -32.51
CA ALA A 65 -24.12 -11.51 -31.62
C ALA A 65 -23.95 -10.04 -31.96
N SER A 66 -22.80 -9.61 -32.49
CA SER A 66 -22.56 -8.22 -32.87
C SER A 66 -23.49 -7.71 -33.99
N VAL A 67 -23.89 -8.57 -34.91
CA VAL A 67 -24.79 -8.22 -36.01
C VAL A 67 -26.26 -8.52 -35.72
N THR A 68 -26.55 -9.37 -34.72
CA THR A 68 -27.94 -9.76 -34.39
C THR A 68 -28.43 -9.11 -33.09
N LEU A 69 -27.81 -9.45 -31.97
CA LEU A 69 -28.24 -9.08 -30.63
C LEU A 69 -27.89 -7.64 -30.26
N VAL A 70 -26.68 -7.20 -30.60
CA VAL A 70 -26.20 -5.86 -30.24
C VAL A 70 -27.04 -4.75 -30.84
N PRO A 71 -27.38 -4.73 -32.15
CA PRO A 71 -28.24 -3.69 -32.73
C PRO A 71 -29.59 -3.60 -32.05
N LEU A 72 -30.21 -4.75 -31.76
CA LEU A 72 -31.50 -4.80 -31.08
C LEU A 72 -31.40 -4.21 -29.66
N ARG A 73 -30.39 -4.57 -28.92
CA ARG A 73 -30.17 -4.06 -27.57
C ARG A 73 -29.88 -2.56 -27.55
N LEU A 74 -29.06 -2.07 -28.49
CA LEU A 74 -28.78 -0.65 -28.62
C LEU A 74 -30.06 0.15 -28.96
N LEU A 75 -30.92 -0.38 -29.84
CA LEU A 75 -32.22 0.23 -30.13
C LEU A 75 -33.06 0.31 -28.87
N CYS A 76 -33.18 -0.77 -28.10
CA CYS A 76 -33.93 -0.79 -26.83
C CYS A 76 -33.34 0.20 -25.80
N ILE A 77 -32.01 0.25 -25.66
CA ILE A 77 -31.33 1.20 -24.77
C ILE A 77 -31.63 2.64 -25.21
N PHE A 78 -31.58 2.92 -26.51
CA PHE A 78 -31.93 4.23 -27.07
C PHE A 78 -33.38 4.64 -26.74
N VAL A 79 -34.33 3.74 -26.96
CA VAL A 79 -35.76 3.99 -26.62
C VAL A 79 -35.92 4.26 -25.13
N ILE A 80 -35.30 3.43 -24.26
CA ILE A 80 -35.36 3.66 -22.79
C ILE A 80 -34.73 5.01 -22.44
N SER A 81 -33.66 5.40 -23.10
CA SER A 81 -33.01 6.71 -22.87
C SER A 81 -33.90 7.87 -23.27
N LEU A 82 -34.63 7.75 -24.37
CA LEU A 82 -35.66 8.73 -24.79
C LEU A 82 -36.78 8.85 -23.76
N VAL A 83 -37.26 7.72 -23.23
CA VAL A 83 -38.29 7.72 -22.17
C VAL A 83 -37.74 8.30 -20.87
N ALA A 84 -36.46 8.04 -20.54
CA ALA A 84 -35.84 8.55 -19.33
C ALA A 84 -35.57 10.07 -19.36
N TRP A 85 -35.39 10.64 -20.55
CA TRP A 85 -35.04 12.06 -20.70
C TRP A 85 -36.04 13.04 -20.08
N PRO A 86 -37.34 12.98 -20.35
CA PRO A 86 -38.32 13.88 -19.72
C PRO A 86 -38.26 13.84 -18.19
N PHE A 87 -38.09 12.63 -17.61
CA PHE A 87 -37.93 12.49 -16.16
C PHE A 87 -36.62 13.13 -15.65
N ALA A 88 -35.51 12.96 -16.38
CA ALA A 88 -34.24 13.59 -16.05
C ALA A 88 -34.32 15.12 -16.10
N PHE A 89 -35.03 15.67 -17.12
CA PHE A 89 -35.21 17.10 -17.29
C PHE A 89 -36.14 17.71 -16.22
N LEU A 90 -37.28 17.04 -15.93
CA LEU A 90 -38.19 17.44 -14.85
C LEU A 90 -37.46 17.45 -13.49
N GLY A 91 -36.56 16.49 -13.26
CA GLY A 91 -35.75 16.46 -12.05
C GLY A 91 -34.89 17.72 -11.85
N ARG A 92 -34.32 18.22 -12.93
CA ARG A 92 -33.53 19.44 -12.90
C ARG A 92 -34.35 20.68 -12.56
N ILE A 93 -35.59 20.75 -13.07
CA ILE A 93 -36.48 21.87 -12.80
C ILE A 93 -37.06 21.80 -11.38
N CYS A 94 -37.46 20.60 -10.95
CA CYS A 94 -38.13 20.42 -9.65
C CYS A 94 -37.15 20.28 -8.47
N CYS A 95 -35.87 20.07 -8.73
CA CYS A 95 -34.84 19.95 -7.71
C CYS A 95 -33.67 20.90 -8.02
N PRO A 96 -33.79 22.22 -7.73
CA PRO A 96 -32.69 23.13 -7.89
C PRO A 96 -31.49 22.70 -6.99
N VAL A 97 -30.30 23.19 -7.33
CA VAL A 97 -28.96 22.80 -6.81
C VAL A 97 -28.80 22.76 -5.27
N CYS A 98 -29.80 23.23 -4.51
CA CYS A 98 -29.83 23.14 -3.03
C CYS A 98 -30.09 21.74 -2.46
N VAL A 99 -29.94 20.70 -3.26
CA VAL A 99 -30.41 19.32 -3.04
C VAL A 99 -29.71 18.58 -1.88
N ASN A 100 -28.57 19.08 -1.38
CA ASN A 100 -27.78 18.36 -0.37
C ASN A 100 -27.94 18.88 1.06
N GLN A 101 -28.78 19.88 1.30
CA GLN A 101 -28.94 20.44 2.66
C GLN A 101 -30.02 19.73 3.47
N GLU A 102 -31.08 19.26 2.80
CA GLU A 102 -32.21 18.58 3.44
C GLU A 102 -32.65 17.31 2.67
N PRO A 103 -33.18 16.29 3.39
CA PRO A 103 -33.71 15.12 2.73
C PRO A 103 -34.96 15.47 1.91
N ALA A 104 -35.03 14.95 0.68
CA ALA A 104 -36.21 15.13 -0.18
C ALA A 104 -37.49 14.61 0.51
N PRO A 105 -38.66 15.22 0.30
CA PRO A 105 -39.92 14.76 0.85
C PRO A 105 -40.20 13.30 0.48
N ASN A 106 -40.86 12.56 1.37
CA ASN A 106 -41.12 11.12 1.19
C ASN A 106 -41.83 10.77 -0.12
N TRP A 107 -42.82 11.57 -0.53
CA TRP A 107 -43.56 11.33 -1.77
C TRP A 107 -42.63 11.47 -3.00
N LYS A 108 -41.77 12.51 -3.04
CA LYS A 108 -40.78 12.68 -4.13
C LYS A 108 -39.84 11.50 -4.20
N ARG A 109 -39.34 11.05 -3.04
CA ARG A 109 -38.45 9.87 -2.94
C ARG A 109 -39.16 8.60 -3.44
N SER A 110 -40.42 8.39 -3.08
CA SER A 110 -41.17 7.22 -3.52
C SER A 110 -41.40 7.21 -5.04
N VAL A 111 -41.77 8.34 -5.62
CA VAL A 111 -41.96 8.47 -7.08
C VAL A 111 -40.62 8.27 -7.81
N SER A 112 -39.55 8.98 -7.37
CA SER A 112 -38.23 8.83 -7.97
C SER A 112 -37.72 7.39 -7.89
N ARG A 113 -37.93 6.71 -6.76
CA ARG A 113 -37.56 5.31 -6.56
C ARG A 113 -38.23 4.40 -7.56
N VAL A 114 -39.55 4.51 -7.74
CA VAL A 114 -40.30 3.68 -8.71
C VAL A 114 -39.78 3.91 -10.13
N ILE A 115 -39.60 5.16 -10.52
CA ILE A 115 -39.12 5.52 -11.87
C ILE A 115 -37.71 5.00 -12.10
N LEU A 116 -36.76 5.32 -11.20
CA LEU A 116 -35.35 4.93 -11.35
C LEU A 116 -35.17 3.41 -11.28
N LYS A 117 -35.92 2.73 -10.41
CA LYS A 117 -35.91 1.27 -10.32
C LYS A 117 -36.41 0.62 -11.60
N SER A 118 -37.53 1.10 -12.15
CA SER A 118 -38.11 0.57 -13.39
C SER A 118 -37.21 0.82 -14.59
N LEU A 119 -36.74 2.06 -14.79
CA LEU A 119 -35.82 2.41 -15.88
C LEU A 119 -34.52 1.67 -15.76
N GLY A 120 -33.93 1.64 -14.56
CA GLY A 120 -32.71 0.91 -14.30
C GLY A 120 -32.86 -0.59 -14.57
N ARG A 121 -33.95 -1.20 -14.11
CA ARG A 121 -34.22 -2.63 -14.36
C ARG A 121 -34.39 -2.94 -15.85
N ALA A 122 -35.09 -2.07 -16.60
CA ALA A 122 -35.22 -2.20 -18.04
C ALA A 122 -33.88 -2.03 -18.76
N LEU A 123 -33.08 -1.05 -18.35
CA LEU A 123 -31.75 -0.83 -18.91
C LEU A 123 -30.81 -2.04 -18.70
N TYR A 124 -30.73 -2.54 -17.48
CA TYR A 124 -29.90 -3.74 -17.17
C TYR A 124 -30.40 -4.98 -17.91
N PHE A 125 -31.71 -5.12 -18.08
CA PHE A 125 -32.29 -6.20 -18.89
C PHE A 125 -31.83 -6.10 -20.35
N CYS A 126 -31.83 -4.92 -20.94
CA CYS A 126 -31.37 -4.70 -22.32
C CYS A 126 -29.87 -4.91 -22.46
N VAL A 127 -29.07 -4.59 -21.45
CA VAL A 127 -27.62 -4.86 -21.44
C VAL A 127 -27.32 -6.37 -21.34
N GLY A 128 -28.29 -7.17 -20.85
CA GLY A 128 -28.11 -8.62 -20.75
C GLY A 128 -28.28 -9.20 -19.35
N PHE A 129 -28.46 -8.39 -18.32
CA PHE A 129 -28.72 -8.85 -16.94
C PHE A 129 -30.19 -9.29 -16.78
N MET A 130 -30.55 -10.38 -17.44
CA MET A 130 -31.93 -10.86 -17.46
C MET A 130 -32.42 -11.29 -16.09
N ARG A 131 -31.55 -11.95 -15.31
CA ARG A 131 -31.86 -12.41 -13.94
C ARG A 131 -30.85 -11.85 -12.96
N ILE A 132 -31.39 -11.14 -11.96
CA ILE A 132 -30.62 -10.69 -10.78
C ILE A 132 -31.08 -11.60 -9.64
N LYS A 133 -30.16 -12.43 -9.16
CA LYS A 133 -30.43 -13.31 -8.01
C LYS A 133 -30.13 -12.54 -6.75
N VAL A 134 -31.09 -12.46 -5.83
CA VAL A 134 -30.94 -11.79 -4.55
C VAL A 134 -31.03 -12.82 -3.45
N LYS A 135 -30.10 -12.75 -2.50
CA LYS A 135 -30.05 -13.54 -1.26
C LYS A 135 -30.04 -12.61 -0.06
N GLY A 136 -30.56 -13.10 1.06
CA GLY A 136 -30.67 -12.31 2.29
C GLY A 136 -31.71 -11.20 2.20
N GLU A 137 -31.89 -10.49 3.28
CA GLU A 137 -32.85 -9.40 3.41
C GLU A 137 -32.14 -8.07 3.63
N ARG A 138 -32.59 -7.04 2.94
CA ARG A 138 -32.07 -5.70 3.09
C ARG A 138 -32.61 -5.09 4.40
N ALA A 139 -31.72 -4.67 5.28
CA ALA A 139 -32.05 -3.96 6.50
C ALA A 139 -32.64 -2.57 6.21
N MET A 140 -33.43 -2.04 7.13
CA MET A 140 -33.95 -0.67 7.01
C MET A 140 -32.83 0.37 7.29
N ALA A 141 -33.06 1.60 6.81
CA ALA A 141 -32.12 2.72 7.07
C ALA A 141 -31.96 3.06 8.58
N THR A 142 -32.93 2.67 9.39
CA THR A 142 -32.89 2.81 10.86
C THR A 142 -32.01 1.75 11.54
N GLU A 143 -31.89 0.57 10.94
CA GLU A 143 -31.11 -0.57 11.44
C GLU A 143 -29.67 -0.51 10.94
N ALA A 144 -29.49 -0.28 9.63
CA ALA A 144 -28.21 -0.14 8.98
C ALA A 144 -28.22 1.07 8.04
N PRO A 145 -27.81 2.25 8.50
CA PRO A 145 -27.76 3.46 7.67
C PRO A 145 -26.84 3.37 6.46
N ILE A 146 -25.86 2.46 6.49
CA ILE A 146 -24.84 2.31 5.46
C ILE A 146 -24.85 0.88 4.92
N LEU A 147 -24.91 0.76 3.59
CA LEU A 147 -24.65 -0.48 2.85
C LEU A 147 -23.18 -0.46 2.38
N VAL A 148 -22.41 -1.44 2.77
CA VAL A 148 -21.01 -1.63 2.40
C VAL A 148 -20.94 -2.70 1.33
N VAL A 149 -20.64 -2.30 0.10
CA VAL A 149 -20.72 -3.18 -1.07
C VAL A 149 -19.33 -3.57 -1.55
N ALA A 150 -19.05 -4.87 -1.62
CA ALA A 150 -17.81 -5.43 -2.15
C ALA A 150 -18.04 -6.84 -2.75
N PRO A 151 -17.14 -7.32 -3.62
CA PRO A 151 -16.07 -6.58 -4.27
C PRO A 151 -16.55 -5.55 -5.28
N HIS A 152 -15.81 -4.47 -5.48
CA HIS A 152 -16.05 -3.50 -6.53
C HIS A 152 -15.24 -3.86 -7.76
N SER A 153 -15.89 -4.32 -8.82
CA SER A 153 -15.20 -4.85 -10.00
C SER A 153 -15.60 -4.21 -11.31
N SER A 154 -16.66 -3.40 -11.29
CA SER A 154 -17.22 -2.88 -12.53
C SER A 154 -18.09 -1.66 -12.31
N TYR A 155 -18.28 -0.87 -13.35
CA TYR A 155 -19.35 0.12 -13.39
C TYR A 155 -20.74 -0.53 -13.42
N PHE A 156 -20.85 -1.82 -13.78
CA PHE A 156 -22.09 -2.59 -13.69
C PHE A 156 -22.51 -2.89 -12.24
N ASP A 157 -21.63 -2.73 -11.26
CA ASP A 157 -21.96 -2.95 -9.84
C ASP A 157 -23.04 -1.99 -9.33
N ALA A 158 -23.30 -0.91 -10.08
CA ALA A 158 -24.44 -0.04 -9.86
C ALA A 158 -25.80 -0.78 -9.94
N VAL A 159 -25.85 -2.02 -10.41
CA VAL A 159 -27.04 -2.90 -10.35
C VAL A 159 -27.57 -3.08 -8.93
N VAL A 160 -26.71 -2.99 -7.92
CA VAL A 160 -27.10 -3.05 -6.50
C VAL A 160 -28.08 -1.95 -6.14
N ASN A 161 -27.99 -0.76 -6.76
CA ASN A 161 -28.94 0.34 -6.52
C ASN A 161 -30.39 -0.08 -6.75
N ILE A 162 -30.63 -0.88 -7.79
CA ILE A 162 -31.98 -1.32 -8.17
C ILE A 162 -32.58 -2.25 -7.11
N VAL A 163 -31.72 -3.15 -6.57
CA VAL A 163 -32.11 -4.15 -5.58
C VAL A 163 -32.19 -3.54 -4.19
N ALA A 164 -31.28 -2.59 -3.88
CA ALA A 164 -31.23 -1.89 -2.61
C ALA A 164 -32.22 -0.71 -2.49
N GLU A 165 -33.25 -0.66 -3.34
CA GLU A 165 -34.31 0.37 -3.30
C GLU A 165 -33.80 1.80 -3.50
N ILE A 166 -32.81 1.96 -4.39
CA ILE A 166 -32.25 3.25 -4.80
C ILE A 166 -31.70 4.05 -3.60
N PRO A 167 -30.65 3.55 -2.92
CA PRO A 167 -29.98 4.27 -1.84
C PRO A 167 -29.24 5.51 -2.37
N SER A 168 -28.86 6.43 -1.48
CA SER A 168 -27.92 7.50 -1.82
C SER A 168 -26.54 6.91 -2.03
N ILE A 169 -25.89 7.22 -3.14
CA ILE A 169 -24.57 6.69 -3.46
C ILE A 169 -23.48 7.71 -3.16
N VAL A 170 -22.31 7.23 -2.77
CA VAL A 170 -21.08 8.03 -2.73
C VAL A 170 -20.42 7.90 -4.11
N SER A 171 -20.30 9.01 -4.82
CA SER A 171 -19.85 9.03 -6.22
C SER A 171 -18.83 10.14 -6.47
N ARG A 172 -18.06 10.01 -7.55
CA ARG A 172 -17.17 11.09 -7.97
C ARG A 172 -17.98 12.27 -8.52
N SER A 173 -17.48 13.49 -8.29
CA SER A 173 -18.09 14.72 -8.82
C SER A 173 -18.20 14.71 -10.35
N GLU A 174 -17.22 14.10 -11.04
CA GLU A 174 -17.18 14.02 -12.50
C GLU A 174 -18.38 13.25 -13.08
N ASN A 175 -18.90 12.27 -12.32
CA ASN A 175 -20.06 11.48 -12.75
C ASN A 175 -21.34 12.32 -12.86
N ALA A 176 -21.43 13.45 -12.16
CA ALA A 176 -22.55 14.37 -12.29
C ALA A 176 -22.60 15.09 -13.66
N ASN A 177 -21.49 15.11 -14.38
CA ASN A 177 -21.37 15.73 -15.71
C ASN A 177 -21.67 14.76 -16.87
N ILE A 178 -21.88 13.46 -16.58
CA ILE A 178 -22.21 12.48 -17.62
C ILE A 178 -23.64 12.75 -18.12
N PRO A 179 -23.86 12.95 -19.43
CA PRO A 179 -25.18 13.21 -20.00
C PRO A 179 -26.19 12.13 -19.57
N LEU A 180 -27.43 12.52 -19.27
CA LEU A 180 -28.50 11.69 -18.77
C LEU A 180 -28.24 11.05 -17.41
N PHE A 181 -27.10 10.36 -17.25
CA PHE A 181 -26.74 9.70 -15.99
C PHE A 181 -26.58 10.71 -14.84
N GLY A 182 -25.87 11.82 -15.06
CA GLY A 182 -25.68 12.86 -14.06
C GLY A 182 -27.00 13.52 -13.63
N LEU A 183 -27.95 13.68 -14.56
CA LEU A 183 -29.27 14.18 -14.24
C LEU A 183 -30.09 13.19 -13.39
N LEU A 184 -30.04 11.90 -13.73
CA LEU A 184 -30.69 10.84 -12.95
C LEU A 184 -30.03 10.65 -11.58
N LEU A 185 -28.72 10.87 -11.50
CA LEU A 185 -27.95 10.78 -10.27
C LEU A 185 -28.46 11.78 -9.21
N GLN A 186 -28.93 12.97 -9.61
CA GLN A 186 -29.46 13.98 -8.68
C GLN A 186 -30.68 13.49 -7.88
N TYR A 187 -31.48 12.61 -8.43
CA TYR A 187 -32.65 12.06 -7.73
C TYR A 187 -32.33 11.20 -6.52
N VAL A 188 -31.13 10.59 -6.52
CA VAL A 188 -30.66 9.76 -5.39
C VAL A 188 -29.94 10.57 -4.32
N GLN A 189 -29.89 11.91 -4.49
CA GLN A 189 -29.18 12.81 -3.58
C GLN A 189 -27.76 12.27 -3.23
N PRO A 190 -26.86 12.15 -4.21
CA PRO A 190 -25.55 11.52 -4.02
C PRO A 190 -24.68 12.34 -3.07
N VAL A 191 -23.74 11.68 -2.42
CA VAL A 191 -22.60 12.34 -1.78
C VAL A 191 -21.47 12.40 -2.81
N LEU A 192 -21.16 13.61 -3.29
CA LEU A 192 -20.16 13.81 -4.33
C LEU A 192 -18.77 14.04 -3.71
N VAL A 193 -17.78 13.34 -4.24
CA VAL A 193 -16.38 13.43 -3.82
C VAL A 193 -15.57 14.08 -4.93
N SER A 194 -14.98 15.24 -4.66
CA SER A 194 -14.01 15.88 -5.54
C SER A 194 -12.60 15.36 -5.24
N ARG A 195 -11.79 15.13 -6.28
CA ARG A 195 -10.39 14.73 -6.14
C ARG A 195 -9.42 15.90 -6.17
N THR A 196 -9.90 17.06 -6.63
CA THR A 196 -9.11 18.28 -6.85
C THR A 196 -9.10 19.20 -5.62
N GLU A 197 -10.13 19.15 -4.77
CA GLU A 197 -10.24 19.99 -3.59
C GLU A 197 -9.58 19.31 -2.38
N THR A 198 -8.67 19.99 -1.71
CA THR A 198 -7.97 19.52 -0.51
C THR A 198 -8.91 19.19 0.65
N ASP A 199 -9.98 19.95 0.84
CA ASP A 199 -10.97 19.78 1.90
C ASP A 199 -12.14 18.84 1.54
N SER A 200 -12.21 18.36 0.31
CA SER A 200 -13.31 17.51 -0.16
C SER A 200 -13.48 16.25 0.67
N ARG A 201 -12.36 15.64 1.09
CA ARG A 201 -12.40 14.43 1.92
C ARG A 201 -13.07 14.69 3.28
N LYS A 202 -12.76 15.80 3.93
CA LYS A 202 -13.34 16.19 5.23
C LYS A 202 -14.83 16.46 5.07
N LYS A 203 -15.22 17.29 4.11
CA LYS A 203 -16.63 17.60 3.79
C LYS A 203 -17.44 16.33 3.47
N THR A 204 -16.86 15.40 2.71
CA THR A 204 -17.50 14.12 2.39
C THR A 204 -17.76 13.28 3.64
N ILE A 205 -16.78 13.18 4.54
CA ILE A 205 -16.91 12.42 5.80
C ILE A 205 -17.98 13.06 6.70
N GLU A 206 -18.00 14.38 6.79
CA GLU A 206 -19.00 15.13 7.55
C GLU A 206 -20.42 14.86 7.01
N GLU A 207 -20.61 14.88 5.68
CA GLU A 207 -21.90 14.62 5.05
C GLU A 207 -22.33 13.15 5.22
N ILE A 208 -21.41 12.19 5.05
CA ILE A 208 -21.69 10.77 5.33
C ILE A 208 -22.12 10.60 6.79
N THR A 209 -21.41 11.20 7.73
CA THR A 209 -21.71 11.12 9.17
C THR A 209 -23.05 11.74 9.52
N LYS A 210 -23.35 12.93 8.99
CA LYS A 210 -24.64 13.62 9.15
C LYS A 210 -25.80 12.74 8.68
N ARG A 211 -25.70 12.15 7.48
CA ARG A 211 -26.75 11.29 6.92
C ARG A 211 -26.88 9.98 7.67
N ALA A 212 -25.79 9.32 7.98
CA ALA A 212 -25.78 8.04 8.70
C ALA A 212 -26.39 8.16 10.11
N LYS A 213 -26.13 9.26 10.82
CA LYS A 213 -26.67 9.52 12.16
C LYS A 213 -28.08 10.12 12.18
N SER A 214 -28.73 10.26 11.01
CA SER A 214 -30.04 10.93 10.87
C SER A 214 -31.24 10.10 11.35
N ARG A 215 -31.02 8.86 11.83
CA ARG A 215 -32.09 7.93 12.27
C ARG A 215 -33.17 7.70 11.19
N GLY A 216 -32.75 7.45 9.96
CA GLY A 216 -33.62 7.14 8.84
C GLY A 216 -34.31 8.36 8.17
N LYS A 217 -34.00 9.61 8.56
CA LYS A 217 -34.47 10.81 7.83
C LYS A 217 -33.90 10.85 6.42
N TRP A 218 -32.65 10.45 6.25
CA TRP A 218 -32.00 10.27 4.95
C TRP A 218 -32.15 8.84 4.44
N PRO A 219 -32.12 8.61 3.11
CA PRO A 219 -32.00 7.26 2.56
C PRO A 219 -30.71 6.59 3.04
N GLN A 220 -30.67 5.25 2.99
CA GLN A 220 -29.42 4.51 3.20
C GLN A 220 -28.32 5.03 2.28
N LEU A 221 -27.11 5.07 2.79
CA LEU A 221 -25.91 5.34 2.00
C LEU A 221 -25.36 4.03 1.44
N MET A 222 -25.01 4.00 0.16
CA MET A 222 -24.31 2.87 -0.44
C MET A 222 -22.87 3.28 -0.76
N ILE A 223 -21.93 2.53 -0.25
CA ILE A 223 -20.49 2.83 -0.34
C ILE A 223 -19.74 1.59 -0.82
N PHE A 224 -18.88 1.78 -1.84
CA PHE A 224 -17.89 0.81 -2.26
C PHE A 224 -16.57 1.14 -1.53
N PRO A 225 -16.23 0.44 -0.43
CA PRO A 225 -15.13 0.86 0.44
C PRO A 225 -13.74 0.63 -0.17
N GLU A 226 -13.61 -0.21 -1.19
CA GLU A 226 -12.35 -0.42 -1.93
C GLU A 226 -11.90 0.85 -2.66
N GLY A 227 -12.84 1.67 -3.12
CA GLY A 227 -12.57 2.94 -3.79
C GLY A 227 -11.95 2.82 -5.19
N THR A 228 -11.77 1.61 -5.69
CA THR A 228 -11.34 1.28 -7.06
C THR A 228 -11.88 -0.09 -7.47
N CYS A 229 -11.88 -0.37 -8.77
CA CYS A 229 -12.28 -1.69 -9.26
C CYS A 229 -11.11 -2.68 -9.15
N THR A 230 -11.46 -3.92 -8.80
CA THR A 230 -10.54 -5.06 -8.67
C THR A 230 -11.00 -6.24 -9.53
N ASN A 231 -10.14 -7.23 -9.70
CA ASN A 231 -10.47 -8.45 -10.44
C ASN A 231 -11.20 -9.50 -9.57
N ARG A 232 -11.58 -9.17 -8.34
CA ARG A 232 -12.27 -10.04 -7.38
C ARG A 232 -11.46 -11.24 -6.87
N SER A 233 -10.19 -11.36 -7.20
CA SER A 233 -9.34 -12.44 -6.68
C SER A 233 -9.10 -12.34 -5.17
N CYS A 234 -9.26 -11.16 -4.60
CA CYS A 234 -9.10 -10.87 -3.19
C CYS A 234 -9.88 -9.60 -2.81
N LEU A 235 -10.09 -9.36 -1.52
CA LEU A 235 -10.56 -8.08 -1.01
C LEU A 235 -9.38 -7.21 -0.57
N ILE A 236 -9.24 -6.05 -1.17
CA ILE A 236 -8.24 -5.05 -0.81
C ILE A 236 -8.64 -4.29 0.45
N THR A 237 -7.74 -3.51 1.01
CA THR A 237 -7.99 -2.70 2.22
C THR A 237 -9.13 -1.70 2.01
N PHE A 238 -10.10 -1.72 2.91
CA PHE A 238 -11.25 -0.82 2.87
C PHE A 238 -10.88 0.58 3.36
N LYS A 239 -11.41 1.61 2.68
CA LYS A 239 -11.32 3.00 3.12
C LYS A 239 -12.23 3.24 4.32
N SER A 240 -11.73 3.97 5.29
CA SER A 240 -12.42 4.23 6.56
C SER A 240 -13.70 5.06 6.46
N GLY A 241 -13.99 5.70 5.31
CA GLY A 241 -15.11 6.63 5.15
C GLY A 241 -16.49 6.06 5.49
N ALA A 242 -16.72 4.75 5.26
CA ALA A 242 -17.97 4.08 5.63
C ALA A 242 -18.07 3.77 7.14
N PHE A 243 -16.95 3.73 7.86
CA PHE A 243 -16.83 3.24 9.24
C PHE A 243 -16.64 4.36 10.26
N ILE A 244 -16.14 5.53 9.84
CA ILE A 244 -15.95 6.72 10.70
C ILE A 244 -17.23 7.13 11.46
N PRO A 245 -18.46 7.04 10.91
CA PRO A 245 -19.64 7.38 11.67
C PRO A 245 -19.91 6.50 12.91
N GLY A 246 -19.30 5.31 13.00
CA GLY A 246 -19.46 4.38 14.12
C GLY A 246 -20.89 3.82 14.25
N VAL A 247 -21.64 3.75 13.14
CA VAL A 247 -23.01 3.23 13.09
C VAL A 247 -23.03 1.80 12.51
N PRO A 248 -24.11 1.01 12.77
CA PRO A 248 -24.25 -0.30 12.15
C PRO A 248 -24.20 -0.21 10.62
N VAL A 249 -23.57 -1.19 9.96
CA VAL A 249 -23.51 -1.31 8.52
C VAL A 249 -24.09 -2.64 8.05
N GLN A 250 -24.63 -2.70 6.86
CA GLN A 250 -24.98 -3.97 6.24
C GLN A 250 -24.00 -4.27 5.10
N PRO A 251 -23.20 -5.35 5.21
CA PRO A 251 -22.37 -5.80 4.12
C PRO A 251 -23.22 -6.39 2.99
N VAL A 252 -22.86 -6.08 1.74
CA VAL A 252 -23.52 -6.57 0.54
C VAL A 252 -22.49 -7.13 -0.42
N LEU A 253 -22.66 -8.38 -0.80
CA LEU A 253 -21.75 -9.08 -1.71
C LEU A 253 -22.29 -9.07 -3.12
N ILE A 254 -21.40 -8.91 -4.10
CA ILE A 254 -21.70 -9.03 -5.52
C ILE A 254 -20.88 -10.17 -6.12
N ARG A 255 -21.56 -11.09 -6.81
CA ARG A 255 -20.92 -12.18 -7.55
C ARG A 255 -21.41 -12.17 -9.00
N TYR A 256 -20.51 -12.46 -9.94
CA TYR A 256 -20.82 -12.60 -11.36
C TYR A 256 -20.46 -14.03 -11.82
N PRO A 257 -21.32 -15.02 -11.59
CA PRO A 257 -21.04 -16.42 -11.90
C PRO A 257 -21.21 -16.71 -13.41
N ASN A 258 -20.41 -16.04 -14.22
CA ASN A 258 -20.41 -16.19 -15.68
C ASN A 258 -19.17 -16.97 -16.14
N ARG A 259 -19.33 -17.87 -17.14
CA ARG A 259 -18.20 -18.60 -17.71
C ARG A 259 -17.18 -17.65 -18.37
N LEU A 260 -17.68 -16.71 -19.16
CA LEU A 260 -16.88 -15.63 -19.73
C LEU A 260 -17.18 -14.36 -18.94
N ASP A 261 -16.18 -13.88 -18.24
CA ASP A 261 -16.32 -12.65 -17.47
C ASP A 261 -16.06 -11.42 -18.34
N THR A 262 -17.10 -10.82 -18.84
CA THR A 262 -17.08 -9.58 -19.62
C THR A 262 -17.40 -8.36 -18.77
N VAL A 263 -17.56 -8.54 -17.44
CA VAL A 263 -18.03 -7.50 -16.52
C VAL A 263 -16.87 -6.81 -15.83
N THR A 264 -15.83 -7.56 -15.48
CA THR A 264 -14.69 -7.06 -14.71
C THR A 264 -13.92 -5.97 -15.45
N TRP A 265 -13.90 -4.78 -14.84
CA TRP A 265 -13.24 -3.60 -15.36
C TRP A 265 -12.13 -3.17 -14.40
N THR A 266 -10.88 -3.41 -14.80
CA THR A 266 -9.69 -3.00 -14.07
C THR A 266 -8.93 -1.95 -14.88
N TRP A 267 -8.05 -1.23 -14.22
CA TRP A 267 -7.27 -0.19 -14.88
C TRP A 267 -6.40 -0.74 -16.02
N GLN A 268 -5.71 -1.86 -15.77
CA GLN A 268 -4.94 -2.58 -16.78
C GLN A 268 -5.78 -3.72 -17.36
N GLY A 269 -6.70 -3.36 -18.22
CA GLY A 269 -7.63 -4.29 -18.85
C GLY A 269 -8.23 -3.68 -20.10
N HIS A 270 -9.35 -4.24 -20.52
CA HIS A 270 -10.12 -3.71 -21.64
C HIS A 270 -10.77 -2.37 -21.27
N SER A 271 -10.93 -1.49 -22.27
CA SER A 271 -11.67 -0.23 -22.09
C SER A 271 -13.12 -0.48 -21.69
N ALA A 272 -13.74 0.48 -21.01
CA ALA A 272 -15.15 0.40 -20.62
C ALA A 272 -16.07 0.15 -21.84
N ALA A 273 -15.78 0.79 -22.98
CA ALA A 273 -16.54 0.60 -24.22
C ALA A 273 -16.43 -0.84 -24.76
N MET A 274 -15.24 -1.43 -24.72
CA MET A 274 -15.01 -2.82 -25.14
C MET A 274 -15.75 -3.80 -24.24
N LEU A 275 -15.69 -3.60 -22.92
CA LEU A 275 -16.43 -4.44 -21.97
C LEU A 275 -17.95 -4.32 -22.14
N MET A 276 -18.46 -3.10 -22.37
CA MET A 276 -19.87 -2.89 -22.69
C MET A 276 -20.27 -3.67 -23.96
N PHE A 277 -19.48 -3.56 -25.03
CA PHE A 277 -19.72 -4.30 -26.27
C PHE A 277 -19.69 -5.82 -26.03
N LEU A 278 -18.68 -6.34 -25.34
CA LEU A 278 -18.58 -7.76 -25.03
C LEU A 278 -19.76 -8.26 -24.18
N THR A 279 -20.22 -7.45 -23.23
CA THR A 279 -21.38 -7.76 -22.38
C THR A 279 -22.67 -7.74 -23.19
N LEU A 280 -22.81 -6.77 -24.10
CA LEU A 280 -23.96 -6.71 -25.04
C LEU A 280 -23.98 -7.93 -26.00
N CYS A 281 -22.84 -8.54 -26.31
CA CYS A 281 -22.75 -9.76 -27.09
C CYS A 281 -23.12 -11.02 -26.31
N GLN A 282 -23.19 -10.99 -24.95
CA GLN A 282 -23.53 -12.18 -24.16
C GLN A 282 -25.05 -12.40 -24.17
N PRO A 283 -25.54 -13.62 -24.43
CA PRO A 283 -26.97 -13.90 -24.39
C PRO A 283 -27.62 -13.54 -23.05
N CYS A 284 -26.95 -13.87 -21.96
CA CYS A 284 -27.37 -13.57 -20.60
C CYS A 284 -26.15 -13.38 -19.70
N THR A 285 -26.13 -12.29 -18.94
CA THR A 285 -25.16 -12.03 -17.87
C THR A 285 -25.82 -12.27 -16.53
N LYS A 286 -25.23 -13.14 -15.72
CA LYS A 286 -25.72 -13.49 -14.38
C LYS A 286 -25.07 -12.60 -13.35
N VAL A 287 -25.85 -12.15 -12.38
CA VAL A 287 -25.40 -11.44 -11.19
C VAL A 287 -26.13 -11.98 -9.97
N GLU A 288 -25.40 -12.16 -8.89
CA GLU A 288 -25.91 -12.55 -7.59
C GLU A 288 -25.54 -11.47 -6.58
N ILE A 289 -26.53 -10.97 -5.86
CA ILE A 289 -26.39 -9.95 -4.82
C ILE A 289 -26.85 -10.57 -3.51
N GLU A 290 -26.02 -10.48 -2.48
CA GLU A 290 -26.30 -11.08 -1.19
C GLU A 290 -26.18 -10.05 -0.08
N PHE A 291 -27.28 -9.83 0.65
CA PHE A 291 -27.32 -9.00 1.84
C PHE A 291 -26.95 -9.86 3.05
N LEU A 292 -25.81 -9.58 3.66
CA LEU A 292 -25.39 -10.24 4.90
C LEU A 292 -26.15 -9.67 6.10
N PRO A 293 -26.13 -10.35 7.25
CA PRO A 293 -26.63 -9.80 8.50
C PRO A 293 -26.03 -8.43 8.83
N VAL A 294 -26.78 -7.58 9.50
CA VAL A 294 -26.31 -6.27 9.94
C VAL A 294 -25.13 -6.46 10.89
N TYR A 295 -24.04 -5.79 10.61
CA TYR A 295 -22.87 -5.75 11.46
C TYR A 295 -22.95 -4.54 12.40
N VAL A 296 -23.05 -4.82 13.69
CA VAL A 296 -23.12 -3.80 14.74
C VAL A 296 -21.73 -3.64 15.35
N PRO A 297 -21.11 -2.42 15.28
CA PRO A 297 -19.77 -2.21 15.79
C PRO A 297 -19.72 -2.29 17.33
N THR A 298 -18.64 -2.86 17.86
CA THR A 298 -18.30 -2.80 19.28
C THR A 298 -17.83 -1.39 19.67
N GLU A 299 -17.71 -1.09 20.97
CA GLU A 299 -17.22 0.21 21.42
C GLU A 299 -15.77 0.47 20.97
N GLU A 300 -14.94 -0.58 20.93
CA GLU A 300 -13.58 -0.51 20.39
C GLU A 300 -13.58 -0.12 18.91
N GLU A 301 -14.44 -0.74 18.12
CA GLU A 301 -14.56 -0.47 16.67
C GLU A 301 -15.13 0.91 16.37
N LYS A 302 -15.98 1.45 17.23
CA LYS A 302 -16.46 2.85 17.11
C LYS A 302 -15.33 3.86 17.29
N CYS A 303 -14.34 3.53 18.12
CA CYS A 303 -13.15 4.36 18.36
C CYS A 303 -12.09 4.18 17.26
N ASP A 304 -12.00 2.99 16.64
CA ASP A 304 -11.06 2.71 15.53
C ASP A 304 -11.77 2.28 14.24
N PRO A 305 -12.05 3.23 13.34
CA PRO A 305 -12.68 2.93 12.04
C PRO A 305 -11.88 1.98 11.14
N PHE A 306 -10.57 1.86 11.33
CA PHE A 306 -9.76 0.90 10.57
C PHE A 306 -9.97 -0.52 11.08
N LEU A 307 -10.01 -0.71 12.39
CA LEU A 307 -10.35 -1.99 13.01
C LEU A 307 -11.74 -2.44 12.57
N TYR A 308 -12.72 -1.52 12.63
CA TYR A 308 -14.08 -1.77 12.18
C TYR A 308 -14.12 -2.22 10.72
N GLY A 309 -13.50 -1.44 9.83
CA GLY A 309 -13.44 -1.76 8.39
C GLY A 309 -12.76 -3.10 8.10
N ASN A 310 -11.69 -3.43 8.83
CA ASN A 310 -10.98 -4.70 8.67
C ASN A 310 -11.81 -5.90 9.11
N ARG A 311 -12.55 -5.80 10.22
CA ARG A 311 -13.42 -6.89 10.68
C ARG A 311 -14.58 -7.13 9.71
N VAL A 312 -15.22 -6.06 9.23
CA VAL A 312 -16.27 -6.16 8.19
C VAL A 312 -15.69 -6.77 6.91
N ARG A 313 -14.50 -6.34 6.47
CA ARG A 313 -13.81 -6.90 5.30
C ARG A 313 -13.53 -8.40 5.47
N SER A 314 -13.04 -8.81 6.64
CA SER A 314 -12.76 -10.21 6.95
C SER A 314 -14.03 -11.06 6.90
N ALA A 315 -15.14 -10.57 7.47
CA ALA A 315 -16.43 -11.25 7.41
C ALA A 315 -16.92 -11.42 5.96
N MET A 316 -16.77 -10.38 5.14
CA MET A 316 -17.15 -10.44 3.71
C MET A 316 -16.23 -11.37 2.92
N ALA A 317 -14.94 -11.40 3.21
CA ALA A 317 -13.96 -12.26 2.54
C ALA A 317 -14.22 -13.75 2.81
N ILE A 318 -14.57 -14.09 4.05
CA ILE A 318 -14.95 -15.46 4.43
C ILE A 318 -16.18 -15.91 3.62
N GLU A 319 -17.20 -15.08 3.52
CA GLU A 319 -18.44 -15.43 2.80
C GLU A 319 -18.24 -15.49 1.27
N LEU A 320 -17.28 -14.71 0.76
CA LEU A 320 -16.89 -14.74 -0.66
C LEU A 320 -15.94 -15.89 -1.00
N ASP A 321 -15.31 -16.52 0.00
CA ASP A 321 -14.23 -17.50 -0.14
C ASP A 321 -13.04 -16.93 -0.94
N VAL A 322 -12.60 -15.71 -0.55
CA VAL A 322 -11.45 -15.04 -1.16
C VAL A 322 -10.47 -14.54 -0.09
N PRO A 323 -9.16 -14.48 -0.40
CA PRO A 323 -8.18 -13.91 0.53
C PRO A 323 -8.36 -12.40 0.69
N ILE A 324 -7.85 -11.86 1.79
CA ILE A 324 -7.69 -10.42 2.01
C ILE A 324 -6.25 -10.01 1.72
N THR A 325 -6.06 -8.79 1.23
CA THR A 325 -4.72 -8.25 0.99
C THR A 325 -4.60 -6.85 1.57
N ASP A 326 -3.35 -6.42 1.81
CA ASP A 326 -3.08 -5.07 2.31
C ASP A 326 -2.90 -4.04 1.19
N HIS A 327 -3.12 -4.42 -0.06
CA HIS A 327 -3.18 -3.48 -1.17
C HIS A 327 -4.31 -2.46 -0.97
N THR A 328 -4.09 -1.26 -1.48
CA THR A 328 -5.01 -0.13 -1.36
C THR A 328 -5.22 0.53 -2.72
N PHE A 329 -6.12 1.51 -2.76
CA PHE A 329 -6.24 2.38 -3.93
C PHE A 329 -4.94 3.15 -4.24
N GLU A 330 -4.15 3.44 -3.22
CA GLU A 330 -2.86 4.12 -3.36
C GLU A 330 -1.86 3.23 -4.14
N ASP A 331 -1.85 1.92 -3.92
CA ASP A 331 -1.05 0.96 -4.71
C ASP A 331 -1.49 0.96 -6.18
N CYS A 332 -2.80 0.98 -6.44
CA CYS A 332 -3.32 1.12 -7.80
C CYS A 332 -2.83 2.42 -8.47
N ARG A 333 -2.80 3.54 -7.76
CA ARG A 333 -2.27 4.81 -8.27
C ARG A 333 -0.77 4.75 -8.56
N LEU A 334 0.02 4.13 -7.69
CA LEU A 334 1.46 3.92 -7.92
C LEU A 334 1.71 3.03 -9.12
N MET A 335 0.92 1.96 -9.27
CA MET A 335 0.99 1.07 -10.44
C MET A 335 0.75 1.84 -11.75
N ILE A 336 -0.25 2.71 -11.79
CA ILE A 336 -0.53 3.57 -12.95
C ILE A 336 0.65 4.48 -13.22
N SER A 337 1.18 5.14 -12.19
CA SER A 337 2.31 6.05 -12.29
C SER A 337 3.59 5.34 -12.75
N ALA A 338 3.83 4.11 -12.29
CA ALA A 338 4.95 3.29 -12.77
C ALA A 338 4.84 3.04 -14.28
N GLY A 339 3.64 2.69 -14.78
CA GLY A 339 3.37 2.52 -16.20
C GLY A 339 3.60 3.80 -17.02
N GLU A 340 3.23 4.97 -16.51
CA GLU A 340 3.51 6.27 -17.14
C GLU A 340 5.01 6.54 -17.25
N LEU A 341 5.82 6.02 -16.32
CA LEU A 341 7.27 6.15 -16.29
C LEU A 341 8.00 5.02 -17.04
N THR A 342 7.27 4.22 -17.83
CA THR A 342 7.82 3.07 -18.58
C THR A 342 8.41 1.94 -17.74
N LEU A 343 8.10 1.94 -16.44
CA LEU A 343 8.38 0.81 -15.55
C LEU A 343 7.30 -0.28 -15.70
N PRO A 344 7.61 -1.54 -15.34
CA PRO A 344 6.56 -2.54 -15.14
C PRO A 344 5.55 -2.03 -14.11
N MET A 345 4.25 -2.11 -14.44
CA MET A 345 3.21 -1.55 -13.56
C MET A 345 3.22 -2.23 -12.18
N GLU A 346 3.61 -3.49 -12.12
CA GLU A 346 3.75 -4.27 -10.90
C GLU A 346 4.76 -3.67 -9.92
N ALA A 347 5.74 -2.90 -10.40
CA ALA A 347 6.70 -2.19 -9.55
C ALA A 347 6.02 -1.20 -8.58
N GLY A 348 4.83 -0.68 -8.93
CA GLY A 348 4.04 0.18 -8.07
C GLY A 348 3.26 -0.54 -6.94
N LEU A 349 3.25 -1.87 -6.91
CA LEU A 349 2.54 -2.65 -5.90
C LEU A 349 3.40 -2.85 -4.65
N VAL A 350 3.47 -1.84 -3.81
CA VAL A 350 4.38 -1.79 -2.66
C VAL A 350 3.71 -2.01 -1.30
N GLU A 351 2.41 -2.33 -1.27
CA GLU A 351 1.59 -2.32 -0.05
C GLU A 351 1.73 -0.99 0.72
N PHE A 352 1.43 0.09 0.00
CA PHE A 352 1.65 1.48 0.43
C PHE A 352 1.22 1.74 1.88
N THR A 353 0.09 1.21 2.31
CA THR A 353 -0.42 1.44 3.68
C THR A 353 0.50 0.87 4.75
N LYS A 354 1.12 -0.31 4.51
CA LYS A 354 2.10 -0.88 5.45
C LYS A 354 3.36 -0.02 5.52
N ILE A 355 3.87 0.38 4.36
CA ILE A 355 5.07 1.21 4.25
C ILE A 355 4.80 2.57 4.89
N SER A 356 3.70 3.22 4.54
CA SER A 356 3.31 4.53 5.07
C SER A 356 3.17 4.53 6.60
N LYS A 357 2.51 3.53 7.18
CA LYS A 357 2.37 3.41 8.65
C LYS A 357 3.70 3.14 9.36
N LYS A 358 4.52 2.22 8.82
CA LYS A 358 5.80 1.83 9.46
C LYS A 358 6.86 2.92 9.36
N LEU A 359 6.88 3.66 8.26
CA LEU A 359 7.94 4.59 7.91
C LEU A 359 7.48 6.06 7.93
N ASN A 360 6.25 6.33 8.36
CA ASN A 360 5.63 7.66 8.40
C ASN A 360 5.73 8.43 7.05
N LEU A 361 5.62 7.72 5.93
CA LEU A 361 5.74 8.30 4.59
C LEU A 361 4.40 8.84 4.09
N LYS A 362 4.45 10.06 3.53
CA LYS A 362 3.32 10.65 2.81
C LYS A 362 3.33 10.21 1.35
N TRP A 363 2.15 10.24 0.71
CA TRP A 363 1.98 9.91 -0.71
C TRP A 363 2.97 10.64 -1.63
N ASP A 364 3.10 11.96 -1.45
CA ASP A 364 3.94 12.79 -2.33
C ASP A 364 5.41 12.41 -2.26
N ASN A 365 5.88 11.97 -1.08
CA ASN A 365 7.24 11.49 -0.90
C ASN A 365 7.47 10.18 -1.66
N VAL A 366 6.55 9.21 -1.53
CA VAL A 366 6.68 7.92 -2.24
C VAL A 366 6.57 8.12 -3.75
N ARG A 367 5.72 9.05 -4.22
CA ARG A 367 5.61 9.38 -5.64
C ARG A 367 6.92 9.98 -6.20
N LYS A 368 7.56 10.89 -5.47
CA LYS A 368 8.87 11.43 -5.83
C LYS A 368 9.95 10.34 -5.88
N GLN A 369 9.93 9.41 -4.93
CA GLN A 369 10.86 8.28 -4.92
C GLN A 369 10.64 7.35 -6.13
N LEU A 370 9.41 7.20 -6.60
CA LEU A 370 9.13 6.44 -7.83
C LEU A 370 9.75 7.11 -9.06
N ASP A 371 9.70 8.44 -9.15
CA ASP A 371 10.35 9.19 -10.24
C ASP A 371 11.87 9.00 -10.21
N SER A 372 12.48 9.08 -9.01
CA SER A 372 13.92 8.84 -8.83
C SER A 372 14.32 7.40 -9.17
N PHE A 373 13.55 6.43 -8.70
CA PHE A 373 13.75 5.02 -9.02
C PHE A 373 13.66 4.75 -10.52
N ALA A 374 12.67 5.34 -11.20
CA ALA A 374 12.49 5.19 -12.64
C ALA A 374 13.67 5.75 -13.43
N ALA A 375 14.27 6.85 -12.98
CA ALA A 375 15.46 7.43 -13.61
C ALA A 375 16.66 6.45 -13.57
N ILE A 376 16.76 5.64 -12.52
CA ILE A 376 17.82 4.64 -12.34
C ILE A 376 17.47 3.36 -13.11
N ALA A 377 16.28 2.80 -12.85
CA ALA A 377 15.83 1.51 -13.34
C ALA A 377 15.29 1.53 -14.79
N GLY A 378 14.96 2.70 -15.33
CA GLY A 378 14.25 2.84 -16.62
C GLY A 378 14.99 2.32 -17.86
N LYS A 379 16.26 1.91 -17.71
CA LYS A 379 17.07 1.31 -18.78
C LYS A 379 17.19 -0.21 -18.68
N THR A 380 16.72 -0.80 -17.60
CA THR A 380 16.82 -2.24 -17.34
C THR A 380 15.59 -3.00 -17.81
N LYS A 381 15.80 -4.19 -18.40
CA LYS A 381 14.71 -5.11 -18.70
C LYS A 381 14.15 -5.65 -17.38
N GLY A 382 13.01 -5.13 -16.95
CA GLY A 382 12.33 -5.61 -15.75
C GLY A 382 12.09 -4.55 -14.66
N GLY A 383 12.60 -3.31 -14.83
CA GLY A 383 12.34 -2.21 -13.89
C GLY A 383 12.90 -2.46 -12.50
N ARG A 384 14.05 -3.13 -12.39
CA ARG A 384 14.82 -3.38 -11.17
C ARG A 384 16.21 -2.79 -11.31
N ILE A 385 16.84 -2.43 -10.21
CA ILE A 385 18.18 -1.86 -10.17
C ILE A 385 19.18 -2.96 -9.80
N GLY A 386 20.09 -3.29 -10.69
CA GLY A 386 21.23 -4.16 -10.40
C GLY A 386 22.39 -3.38 -9.78
N ILE A 387 23.46 -4.09 -9.37
CA ILE A 387 24.65 -3.48 -8.77
C ILE A 387 25.34 -2.52 -9.74
N GLU A 388 25.29 -2.77 -11.05
CA GLU A 388 25.91 -1.92 -12.07
C GLU A 388 25.18 -0.58 -12.24
N GLU A 389 23.84 -0.60 -12.30
CA GLU A 389 23.01 0.60 -12.36
C GLU A 389 23.12 1.42 -11.07
N PHE A 390 23.17 0.72 -9.93
CA PHE A 390 23.36 1.35 -8.62
C PHE A 390 24.72 2.05 -8.52
N ALA A 391 25.79 1.37 -8.93
CA ALA A 391 27.14 1.94 -9.00
C ALA A 391 27.20 3.16 -9.93
N LYS A 392 26.58 3.05 -11.11
CA LYS A 392 26.52 4.15 -12.09
C LYS A 392 25.72 5.35 -11.56
N HIS A 393 24.63 5.12 -10.85
CA HIS A 393 23.83 6.18 -10.23
C HIS A 393 24.64 6.94 -9.20
N LEU A 394 25.33 6.22 -8.32
CA LEU A 394 26.21 6.80 -7.30
C LEU A 394 27.56 7.31 -7.87
N LYS A 395 27.83 7.11 -9.17
CA LYS A 395 29.10 7.45 -9.82
C LYS A 395 30.34 6.86 -9.09
N LEU A 396 30.16 5.69 -8.49
CA LEU A 396 31.18 4.98 -7.74
C LEU A 396 31.51 3.64 -8.42
N PRO A 397 32.78 3.17 -8.33
CA PRO A 397 33.13 1.87 -8.86
C PRO A 397 32.56 0.74 -8.01
N ILE A 398 32.33 -0.41 -8.63
CA ILE A 398 31.90 -1.61 -7.92
C ILE A 398 33.04 -2.08 -7.03
N SER A 399 32.87 -1.93 -5.73
CA SER A 399 33.83 -2.27 -4.69
C SER A 399 33.16 -3.13 -3.60
N PRO A 400 33.92 -3.84 -2.75
CA PRO A 400 33.33 -4.58 -1.64
C PRO A 400 32.41 -3.72 -0.75
N PRO A 401 32.79 -2.48 -0.36
CA PRO A 401 31.89 -1.61 0.40
C PRO A 401 30.61 -1.24 -0.34
N LEU A 402 30.68 -0.98 -1.66
CA LEU A 402 29.46 -0.71 -2.44
C LEU A 402 28.52 -1.91 -2.47
N ARG A 403 29.05 -3.12 -2.51
CA ARG A 403 28.26 -4.36 -2.39
C ARG A 403 27.58 -4.49 -1.02
N GLU A 404 28.26 -4.10 0.05
CA GLU A 404 27.68 -4.08 1.40
C GLU A 404 26.51 -3.07 1.47
N VAL A 405 26.68 -1.88 0.90
CA VAL A 405 25.62 -0.87 0.82
C VAL A 405 24.46 -1.36 -0.07
N PHE A 406 24.76 -1.95 -1.22
CA PHE A 406 23.74 -2.54 -2.11
C PHE A 406 22.93 -3.60 -1.37
N ALA A 407 23.57 -4.47 -0.58
CA ALA A 407 22.92 -5.50 0.22
C ALA A 407 21.99 -4.94 1.33
N LEU A 408 22.12 -3.67 1.71
CA LEU A 408 21.16 -3.02 2.63
C LEU A 408 19.82 -2.73 1.93
N PHE A 409 19.87 -2.51 0.62
CA PHE A 409 18.68 -2.33 -0.22
C PHE A 409 18.13 -3.67 -0.70
N ASP A 410 19.00 -4.54 -1.27
CA ASP A 410 18.67 -5.90 -1.71
C ASP A 410 18.37 -6.79 -0.49
N ARG A 411 17.15 -6.71 0.03
CA ARG A 411 16.76 -7.37 1.29
C ARG A 411 16.41 -8.83 1.11
N ASN A 412 15.98 -9.20 -0.07
CA ASN A 412 15.65 -10.58 -0.42
C ASN A 412 16.87 -11.38 -0.90
N GLY A 413 17.98 -10.69 -1.25
CA GLY A 413 19.24 -11.29 -1.70
C GLY A 413 19.15 -11.85 -3.11
N ASP A 414 18.27 -11.32 -3.97
CA ASP A 414 18.12 -11.77 -5.37
C ASP A 414 19.10 -11.10 -6.33
N GLY A 415 19.94 -10.19 -5.83
CA GLY A 415 20.92 -9.44 -6.61
C GLY A 415 20.35 -8.24 -7.35
N THR A 416 19.10 -7.87 -7.07
CA THR A 416 18.43 -6.71 -7.66
C THR A 416 17.63 -5.96 -6.61
N ILE A 417 17.45 -4.65 -6.79
CA ILE A 417 16.64 -3.80 -5.92
C ILE A 417 15.33 -3.50 -6.64
N ASP A 418 14.21 -3.89 -6.06
CA ASP A 418 12.88 -3.47 -6.51
C ASP A 418 12.48 -2.12 -5.90
N PHE A 419 11.37 -1.53 -6.37
CA PHE A 419 10.94 -0.21 -5.89
C PHE A 419 10.55 -0.23 -4.39
N ARG A 420 9.99 -1.33 -3.90
CA ARG A 420 9.64 -1.46 -2.48
C ARG A 420 10.88 -1.50 -1.60
N GLU A 421 11.87 -2.28 -2.02
CA GLU A 421 13.18 -2.37 -1.35
C GLU A 421 13.92 -1.04 -1.38
N TYR A 422 13.87 -0.35 -2.53
CA TYR A 422 14.43 0.99 -2.69
C TYR A 422 13.82 2.00 -1.70
N VAL A 423 12.48 2.08 -1.61
CA VAL A 423 11.80 2.99 -0.68
C VAL A 423 12.09 2.64 0.77
N ILE A 424 12.09 1.35 1.11
CA ILE A 424 12.41 0.91 2.48
C ILE A 424 13.87 1.23 2.81
N GLY A 425 14.80 0.94 1.89
CA GLY A 425 16.22 1.22 2.05
C GLY A 425 16.47 2.71 2.27
N LEU A 426 15.91 3.59 1.45
CA LEU A 426 16.04 5.04 1.61
C LEU A 426 15.54 5.52 2.98
N VAL A 427 14.37 5.06 3.42
CA VAL A 427 13.82 5.53 4.70
C VAL A 427 14.62 5.02 5.89
N VAL A 428 15.07 3.76 5.83
CA VAL A 428 15.93 3.20 6.88
C VAL A 428 17.27 3.94 6.93
N LEU A 429 17.84 4.24 5.77
CA LEU A 429 19.09 4.96 5.66
C LEU A 429 18.93 6.47 5.99
N CYS A 430 17.80 7.07 5.62
CA CYS A 430 17.51 8.51 5.75
C CYS A 430 16.60 8.83 6.95
N SER A 431 16.58 7.99 7.99
CA SER A 431 15.76 8.24 9.18
C SER A 431 16.10 9.59 9.81
N PRO A 432 15.11 10.50 10.00
CA PRO A 432 15.36 11.91 10.34
C PRO A 432 15.91 12.14 11.75
N ALA A 433 16.04 11.12 12.56
CA ALA A 433 16.43 11.27 13.96
C ALA A 433 17.79 11.96 14.16
N ASN A 434 18.68 11.95 13.14
CA ASN A 434 20.02 12.55 13.24
C ASN A 434 20.54 13.10 11.90
N THR A 435 19.68 13.62 11.02
CA THR A 435 20.13 14.04 9.68
C THR A 435 21.17 15.17 9.75
N GLU A 436 20.95 16.19 10.58
CA GLU A 436 21.87 17.32 10.72
C GLU A 436 23.19 16.89 11.39
N GLU A 437 23.12 16.12 12.48
CA GLU A 437 24.31 15.56 13.14
C GLU A 437 25.10 14.64 12.20
N THR A 438 24.38 13.85 11.36
CA THR A 438 24.99 12.97 10.37
C THR A 438 25.70 13.77 9.28
N ILE A 439 25.10 14.86 8.79
CA ILE A 439 25.70 15.75 7.79
C ILE A 439 26.93 16.46 8.36
N GLN A 440 26.82 16.99 9.58
CA GLN A 440 27.96 17.62 10.27
C GLN A 440 29.12 16.65 10.49
N PHE A 441 28.80 15.43 10.90
CA PHE A 441 29.81 14.39 11.10
C PHE A 441 30.49 13.99 9.78
N ALA A 442 29.70 13.83 8.70
CA ALA A 442 30.24 13.53 7.38
C ALA A 442 31.15 14.67 6.89
N PHE A 443 30.73 15.92 7.02
CA PHE A 443 31.54 17.08 6.64
C PHE A 443 32.90 17.11 7.36
N LYS A 444 32.90 16.97 8.69
CA LYS A 444 34.13 16.93 9.50
C LYS A 444 35.08 15.81 9.15
N LEU A 445 34.60 14.75 8.53
CA LEU A 445 35.45 13.63 8.09
C LEU A 445 36.13 13.92 6.75
N PHE A 446 35.49 14.72 5.90
CA PHE A 446 36.05 15.17 4.63
C PHE A 446 36.98 16.38 4.79
N ASP A 447 36.70 17.28 5.73
CA ASP A 447 37.52 18.43 6.10
C ASP A 447 38.68 17.96 6.99
N ILE A 448 39.75 17.48 6.36
CA ILE A 448 40.88 16.81 7.05
C ILE A 448 41.78 17.82 7.74
N ASP A 449 41.94 19.00 7.15
CA ASP A 449 42.79 20.08 7.69
C ASP A 449 42.02 21.06 8.59
N GLU A 450 40.70 20.83 8.77
CA GLU A 450 39.81 21.63 9.63
C GLU A 450 39.73 23.10 9.20
N ASP A 451 39.90 23.42 7.89
CA ASP A 451 39.80 24.78 7.35
C ASP A 451 38.34 25.25 7.12
N GLY A 452 37.38 24.38 7.34
CA GLY A 452 35.97 24.62 7.15
C GLY A 452 35.48 24.47 5.70
N ASN A 453 36.34 23.92 4.84
CA ASN A 453 36.03 23.61 3.46
C ASN A 453 36.55 22.22 3.09
N ILE A 454 35.98 21.58 2.11
CA ILE A 454 36.44 20.30 1.57
C ILE A 454 37.04 20.59 0.19
N THR A 455 38.32 20.27 0.00
CA THR A 455 38.99 20.33 -1.29
C THR A 455 38.79 19.05 -2.10
N GLU A 456 39.01 19.10 -3.42
CA GLU A 456 38.91 17.91 -4.30
C GLU A 456 39.92 16.82 -3.87
N ASP A 457 41.10 17.20 -3.38
CA ASP A 457 42.11 16.28 -2.93
C ASP A 457 41.69 15.55 -1.64
N GLU A 458 41.15 16.26 -0.66
CA GLU A 458 40.61 15.67 0.58
C GLU A 458 39.43 14.75 0.30
N PHE A 459 38.51 15.21 -0.53
CA PHE A 459 37.37 14.43 -0.96
C PHE A 459 37.80 13.14 -1.67
N THR A 460 38.80 13.25 -2.55
CA THR A 460 39.39 12.12 -3.25
C THR A 460 40.16 11.18 -2.30
N ALA A 461 40.98 11.72 -1.41
CA ALA A 461 41.77 10.93 -0.45
C ALA A 461 40.87 10.10 0.47
N LEU A 462 39.83 10.73 1.02
CA LEU A 462 38.88 10.02 1.88
C LEU A 462 38.15 8.92 1.12
N LEU A 463 37.58 9.22 -0.06
CA LEU A 463 36.83 8.24 -0.86
C LEU A 463 37.71 7.10 -1.37
N ARG A 464 38.95 7.35 -1.76
CA ARG A 464 39.94 6.29 -2.09
C ARG A 464 40.21 5.37 -0.92
N SER A 465 40.48 5.95 0.24
CA SER A 465 40.66 5.18 1.48
C SER A 465 39.41 4.41 1.84
N ALA A 466 38.26 5.07 1.72
CA ALA A 466 36.98 4.55 2.07
C ALA A 466 36.54 3.37 1.18
N LEU A 467 36.73 3.46 -0.12
CA LEU A 467 36.29 2.45 -1.09
C LEU A 467 37.40 1.41 -1.41
N GLY A 468 38.61 1.61 -0.92
CA GLY A 468 39.74 0.73 -1.20
C GLY A 468 40.14 0.72 -2.69
N VAL A 469 39.89 1.81 -3.42
CA VAL A 469 40.17 1.92 -4.85
C VAL A 469 41.20 3.02 -5.07
N HIS A 470 42.42 2.62 -5.48
CA HIS A 470 43.55 3.55 -5.61
C HIS A 470 43.40 4.56 -6.78
N ASP A 471 42.73 4.16 -7.88
CA ASP A 471 42.58 5.00 -9.09
C ASP A 471 41.18 5.56 -9.20
N LEU A 472 40.56 5.93 -8.11
CA LEU A 472 39.21 6.48 -8.10
C LEU A 472 39.20 7.92 -8.62
N ASP A 473 38.51 8.19 -9.74
CA ASP A 473 38.23 9.54 -10.24
C ASP A 473 36.87 10.02 -9.69
N VAL A 474 36.93 10.94 -8.76
CA VAL A 474 35.74 11.55 -8.13
C VAL A 474 35.45 12.97 -8.62
N SER A 475 36.23 13.47 -9.59
CA SER A 475 36.12 14.85 -10.09
C SER A 475 34.72 15.19 -10.63
N LYS A 476 33.99 14.21 -11.16
CA LYS A 476 32.61 14.40 -11.61
C LYS A 476 31.63 14.59 -10.46
N LEU A 477 31.79 13.81 -9.38
CA LEU A 477 30.96 13.92 -8.20
C LEU A 477 31.30 15.21 -7.43
N PHE A 478 32.56 15.54 -7.30
CA PHE A 478 33.01 16.79 -6.66
C PHE A 478 32.41 18.02 -7.34
N ARG A 479 32.48 18.10 -8.70
CA ARG A 479 31.88 19.19 -9.50
C ARG A 479 30.35 19.26 -9.42
N GLU A 480 29.69 18.17 -9.13
CA GLU A 480 28.23 18.16 -8.92
C GLU A 480 27.86 18.79 -7.57
N ILE A 481 28.73 18.65 -6.57
CA ILE A 481 28.58 19.27 -5.25
C ILE A 481 29.03 20.74 -5.30
N ASP A 482 30.20 21.01 -5.87
CA ASP A 482 30.73 22.38 -6.08
C ASP A 482 30.09 23.05 -7.29
N VAL A 483 28.83 23.45 -7.15
CA VAL A 483 28.06 24.14 -8.22
C VAL A 483 28.71 25.47 -8.61
N SER A 484 29.45 26.11 -7.71
CA SER A 484 30.11 27.39 -7.92
C SER A 484 31.43 27.30 -8.68
N ALA A 485 31.94 26.07 -8.90
CA ALA A 485 33.26 25.79 -9.47
C ALA A 485 34.39 26.53 -8.72
N SER A 486 34.24 26.67 -7.41
CA SER A 486 35.21 27.35 -6.52
C SER A 486 36.43 26.50 -6.20
N GLY A 487 36.37 25.18 -6.48
CA GLY A 487 37.37 24.20 -6.10
C GLY A 487 37.35 23.82 -4.62
N LYS A 488 36.37 24.35 -3.88
CA LYS A 488 36.17 24.10 -2.45
C LYS A 488 34.66 23.94 -2.15
N ILE A 489 34.31 22.99 -1.31
CA ILE A 489 32.93 22.75 -0.85
C ILE A 489 32.82 23.22 0.59
N SER A 490 32.08 24.31 0.84
CA SER A 490 31.77 24.76 2.20
C SER A 490 30.70 23.87 2.86
N TYR A 491 30.58 23.99 4.20
CA TYR A 491 29.55 23.27 4.93
C TYR A 491 28.13 23.49 4.39
N ASP A 492 27.78 24.73 4.05
CA ASP A 492 26.45 25.06 3.55
C ASP A 492 26.16 24.39 2.20
N VAL A 493 27.14 24.37 1.28
CA VAL A 493 27.04 23.71 -0.03
C VAL A 493 26.91 22.19 0.15
N PHE A 494 27.74 21.61 1.00
CA PHE A 494 27.69 20.19 1.31
C PHE A 494 26.36 19.79 1.95
N ARG A 495 25.86 20.62 2.88
CA ARG A 495 24.58 20.41 3.55
C ARG A 495 23.41 20.45 2.56
N GLU A 496 23.39 21.45 1.67
CA GLU A 496 22.34 21.56 0.64
C GLU A 496 22.32 20.35 -0.30
N PHE A 497 23.51 19.90 -0.72
CA PHE A 497 23.65 18.68 -1.51
C PHE A 497 23.18 17.44 -0.74
N ALA A 498 23.60 17.27 0.50
CA ALA A 498 23.25 16.14 1.35
C ALA A 498 21.74 16.09 1.67
N LEU A 499 21.08 17.24 1.78
CA LEU A 499 19.63 17.31 1.95
C LEU A 499 18.86 16.98 0.65
N LYS A 500 19.42 17.30 -0.51
CA LYS A 500 18.85 16.93 -1.82
C LYS A 500 19.10 15.47 -2.17
N HIS A 501 20.24 14.94 -1.72
CA HIS A 501 20.74 13.60 -1.99
C HIS A 501 21.11 12.87 -0.68
N PRO A 502 20.13 12.57 0.17
CA PRO A 502 20.35 11.99 1.49
C PRO A 502 21.04 10.62 1.45
N GLU A 503 20.93 9.92 0.32
CA GLU A 503 21.60 8.65 0.04
C GLU A 503 23.13 8.78 0.10
N TYR A 504 23.70 9.90 -0.36
CA TYR A 504 25.17 10.12 -0.31
C TYR A 504 25.63 10.42 1.11
N ALA A 505 24.95 11.31 1.83
CA ALA A 505 25.33 11.64 3.21
C ALA A 505 25.34 10.39 4.10
N LYS A 506 24.34 9.53 3.91
CA LYS A 506 24.26 8.28 4.68
C LYS A 506 25.25 7.22 4.20
N LEU A 507 25.50 7.14 2.90
CA LEU A 507 26.54 6.28 2.34
C LEU A 507 27.89 6.59 3.00
N PHE A 508 28.26 7.86 3.06
CA PHE A 508 29.54 8.29 3.64
C PHE A 508 29.63 7.97 5.13
N THR A 509 28.57 8.24 5.90
CA THR A 509 28.58 7.97 7.36
C THR A 509 28.49 6.48 7.69
N THR A 510 27.66 5.70 6.98
CA THR A 510 27.55 4.24 7.22
C THR A 510 28.88 3.54 6.89
N TYR A 511 29.51 3.97 5.81
CA TYR A 511 30.82 3.44 5.44
C TYR A 511 31.88 3.72 6.50
N LEU A 512 31.93 4.93 7.03
CA LEU A 512 32.90 5.34 8.03
C LEU A 512 32.66 4.67 9.40
N GLU A 513 31.40 4.43 9.75
CA GLU A 513 31.03 3.61 10.91
C GLU A 513 31.52 2.15 10.75
N LEU A 514 31.40 1.58 9.55
CA LEU A 514 31.91 0.24 9.22
C LEU A 514 33.43 0.17 9.29
N GLN A 515 34.15 1.19 8.82
CA GLN A 515 35.60 1.28 8.92
C GLN A 515 36.06 1.38 10.37
N ARG A 516 35.43 2.23 11.17
CA ARG A 516 35.69 2.37 12.60
C ARG A 516 35.45 1.05 13.36
N TYR A 517 34.40 0.32 12.99
CA TYR A 517 34.09 -0.98 13.57
C TYR A 517 35.17 -2.03 13.21
N LYS A 518 35.61 -2.08 11.94
CA LYS A 518 36.68 -2.97 11.48
C LYS A 518 38.02 -2.64 12.18
N ALA A 519 38.34 -1.35 12.34
CA ALA A 519 39.55 -0.91 13.04
C ALA A 519 39.54 -1.26 14.54
N LEU A 520 38.38 -1.27 15.18
CA LEU A 520 38.22 -1.71 16.57
C LEU A 520 38.34 -3.22 16.70
N GLN A 521 37.81 -4.01 15.77
CA GLN A 521 37.96 -5.48 15.77
C GLN A 521 39.40 -5.91 15.55
N THR A 522 40.11 -5.28 14.61
CA THR A 522 41.55 -5.57 14.40
C THR A 522 42.41 -5.17 15.59
N LYS A 523 41.99 -4.18 16.36
CA LYS A 523 42.70 -3.78 17.59
C LYS A 523 42.46 -4.79 18.72
N ASP A 524 41.22 -5.28 18.86
CA ASP A 524 40.89 -6.32 19.85
C ASP A 524 41.55 -7.67 19.51
N GLU A 525 41.63 -8.04 18.22
CA GLU A 525 42.35 -9.26 17.79
C GLU A 525 43.85 -9.15 18.02
N ASN A 526 44.48 -7.99 17.77
CA ASN A 526 45.89 -7.77 18.04
C ASN A 526 46.18 -7.72 19.55
N ASP A 527 45.31 -7.17 20.37
CA ASP A 527 45.45 -7.18 21.85
C ASP A 527 45.26 -8.59 22.43
N HIS A 528 44.51 -9.46 21.79
CA HIS A 528 44.40 -10.88 22.15
C HIS A 528 45.61 -11.71 21.68
N LEU A 529 46.25 -11.39 20.54
CA LEU A 529 47.47 -12.03 20.08
C LEU A 529 48.70 -11.56 20.89
N GLY A 530 48.71 -10.29 21.33
CA GLY A 530 49.83 -9.74 22.14
C GLY A 530 49.90 -10.25 23.58
N LYS A 531 48.85 -10.88 24.09
CA LYS A 531 48.77 -11.47 25.43
C LYS A 531 49.14 -12.97 25.48
N SER A 532 49.38 -13.61 24.32
CA SER A 532 49.68 -15.05 24.25
C SER A 532 51.17 -15.39 24.16
N THR A 533 52.08 -14.40 24.23
CA THR A 533 53.51 -14.63 24.12
C THR A 533 54.31 -14.10 25.31
N LYS A 534 53.94 -14.48 26.54
CA LYS A 534 54.82 -14.48 27.71
C LYS A 534 54.61 -15.77 28.51
N VAL A 535 55.22 -16.83 28.01
CA VAL A 535 55.44 -18.05 28.80
C VAL A 535 56.82 -17.87 29.47
N HIS A 536 56.81 -17.65 30.76
CA HIS A 536 58.02 -17.81 31.61
C HIS A 536 58.12 -19.27 32.05
N PRO A 537 59.31 -19.86 32.09
CA PRO A 537 59.50 -21.25 32.49
C PRO A 537 59.35 -21.39 34.02
N VAL A 538 58.59 -22.39 34.40
CA VAL A 538 58.37 -22.84 35.78
C VAL A 538 59.56 -23.70 36.19
N THR A 539 60.32 -23.27 37.16
CA THR A 539 61.19 -24.13 37.99
C THR A 539 60.38 -24.61 39.18
N CYS A 540 60.38 -25.93 39.36
CA CYS A 540 59.89 -26.59 40.57
C CYS A 540 60.83 -26.28 41.74
N ASP A 541 60.28 -25.95 42.94
CA ASP A 541 60.84 -26.37 44.23
C ASP A 541 59.74 -26.49 45.28
N ASP A 542 59.85 -27.60 46.01
CA ASP A 542 59.06 -28.01 47.15
C ASP A 542 59.22 -27.12 48.38
N SER A 543 58.17 -26.89 49.16
CA SER A 543 58.19 -27.14 50.61
C SER A 543 56.95 -26.58 51.32
N LEU A 544 56.28 -27.49 51.98
CA LEU A 544 55.50 -27.45 53.25
C LEU A 544 55.50 -26.13 54.06
N SER A 545 54.30 -25.66 54.50
CA SER A 545 53.87 -25.76 55.90
C SER A 545 52.62 -24.85 56.16
N SER A 546 51.65 -25.47 56.72
CA SER A 546 50.77 -25.16 57.87
C SER A 546 50.47 -23.72 58.28
N SER A 547 49.19 -23.55 58.58
CA SER A 547 48.51 -23.00 59.77
C SER A 547 47.60 -21.78 59.49
N GLU A 548 46.37 -22.00 59.70
CA GLU A 548 45.45 -21.53 60.78
C GLU A 548 45.13 -20.03 60.88
N LYS A 549 43.81 -19.88 60.98
CA LYS A 549 43.00 -18.94 61.79
C LYS A 549 42.77 -17.52 61.28
N LYS A 550 41.49 -17.28 61.11
CA LYS A 550 40.43 -16.64 61.94
C LYS A 550 40.21 -15.15 61.65
N ASP A 551 38.89 -14.91 61.49
CA ASP A 551 38.07 -13.80 61.99
C ASP A 551 38.42 -12.35 61.59
N ASP A 552 37.58 -11.68 60.85
CA ASP A 552 36.37 -10.93 61.22
C ASP A 552 35.52 -10.60 60.00
#